data_33b6e24f5fee2bc76288c0f85739eb31
#
_entry.id   33b6e24f5fee2bc76288c0f85739eb31
#
_cell.length_a   1.000
_cell.length_b   1.000
_cell.length_c   1.000
_cell.angle_alpha   90.00
_cell.angle_beta   90.00
_cell.angle_gamma   90.00
#
_symmetry.space_group_name_H-M   'P 1'
#
loop_
_entity.id
_entity.type
_entity.pdbx_description
1 polymer ?
#
loop_
_entity_poly.entity_id
_entity_poly.type
_entity_poly.pdbx_seq_one_letter_code
_entity_poly.pdbx_strand_id
1 'polypeptide(L)'
;MIKFINILIITIFFCTSSDNLVALETPKYNLLKKEKGFEIREYQSMIIATTKVQNDYKTATSTGFRRIANYIFGGNSTGMSIEMTAPVITNTPHSNNVYEIQFVMPSRHSMDDLPQPNTNNVLIEEINLGKIAVLRFGGWATQNRALYYKDKLQDMLSKKGYRENGEYMVAQYNSPWAIPPFRKNEIMVSVD
;
A
#
# COMPACT_ATOMS: atom_id res chain seq x y z
N MET A 1 -12.57 -18.96 -69.23
CA MET A 1 -11.73 -19.58 -68.17
C MET A 1 -11.72 -18.64 -66.97
N ILE A 2 -12.67 -18.82 -66.03
CA ILE A 2 -12.85 -17.95 -64.86
C ILE A 2 -12.13 -18.63 -63.71
N LYS A 3 -11.10 -17.92 -63.16
CA LYS A 3 -10.37 -18.37 -61.96
C LYS A 3 -11.12 -17.97 -60.72
N PHE A 4 -11.64 -18.93 -59.97
CA PHE A 4 -12.18 -18.73 -58.62
C PHE A 4 -11.02 -18.50 -57.64
N ILE A 5 -11.01 -17.31 -57.02
CA ILE A 5 -10.14 -16.98 -55.91
C ILE A 5 -10.87 -17.38 -54.62
N ASN A 6 -10.39 -18.43 -53.95
CA ASN A 6 -10.85 -18.80 -52.62
C ASN A 6 -10.27 -17.84 -51.60
N ILE A 7 -11.10 -16.97 -51.02
CA ILE A 7 -10.74 -16.14 -49.88
C ILE A 7 -10.98 -16.97 -48.63
N LEU A 8 -9.90 -17.39 -48.00
CA LEU A 8 -9.91 -18.07 -46.70
C LEU A 8 -10.08 -17.00 -45.60
N ILE A 9 -11.29 -16.85 -45.06
CA ILE A 9 -11.59 -15.99 -43.91
C ILE A 9 -11.10 -16.73 -42.65
N ILE A 10 -9.96 -16.32 -42.11
CA ILE A 10 -9.48 -16.79 -40.81
C ILE A 10 -10.24 -15.95 -39.75
N THR A 11 -11.26 -16.53 -39.13
CA THR A 11 -11.95 -15.99 -37.99
C THR A 11 -11.07 -16.18 -36.76
N ILE A 12 -10.33 -15.12 -36.36
CA ILE A 12 -9.59 -15.13 -35.09
C ILE A 12 -10.62 -14.98 -33.97
N PHE A 13 -10.88 -16.12 -33.30
CA PHE A 13 -11.69 -16.16 -32.10
C PHE A 13 -10.86 -15.53 -30.96
N PHE A 14 -11.04 -14.23 -30.70
CA PHE A 14 -10.52 -13.57 -29.50
C PHE A 14 -11.31 -14.12 -28.32
N CYS A 15 -10.76 -15.14 -27.67
CA CYS A 15 -11.25 -15.58 -26.36
C CYS A 15 -10.89 -14.48 -25.35
N THR A 16 -11.80 -13.53 -25.14
CA THR A 16 -11.71 -12.56 -24.04
C THR A 16 -12.03 -13.28 -22.75
N SER A 17 -11.05 -13.95 -22.17
CA SER A 17 -11.08 -14.24 -20.73
C SER A 17 -11.09 -12.90 -20.00
N SER A 18 -12.27 -12.49 -19.56
CA SER A 18 -12.42 -11.38 -18.60
C SER A 18 -11.84 -11.84 -17.29
N ASP A 19 -10.52 -11.78 -17.14
CA ASP A 19 -9.91 -11.80 -15.82
C ASP A 19 -10.44 -10.57 -15.10
N ASN A 20 -11.43 -10.79 -14.24
CA ASN A 20 -11.87 -9.79 -13.28
C ASN A 20 -10.65 -9.45 -12.41
N LEU A 21 -9.94 -8.39 -12.77
CA LEU A 21 -8.96 -7.76 -11.91
C LEU A 21 -9.71 -7.29 -10.67
N VAL A 22 -9.81 -8.17 -9.67
CA VAL A 22 -10.37 -7.81 -8.37
C VAL A 22 -9.45 -6.75 -7.80
N ALA A 23 -9.98 -5.53 -7.70
CA ALA A 23 -9.25 -4.43 -7.07
C ALA A 23 -8.93 -4.83 -5.63
N LEU A 24 -7.67 -4.70 -5.23
CA LEU A 24 -7.27 -4.97 -3.85
C LEU A 24 -8.07 -4.10 -2.89
N GLU A 25 -8.52 -4.70 -1.79
CA GLU A 25 -9.21 -3.96 -0.73
C GLU A 25 -8.29 -2.86 -0.18
N THR A 26 -8.86 -1.70 0.12
CA THR A 26 -8.16 -0.55 0.68
C THR A 26 -8.86 -0.03 1.93
N PRO A 27 -8.13 0.53 2.91
CA PRO A 27 -8.72 1.12 4.11
C PRO A 27 -9.78 2.16 3.76
N LYS A 28 -10.90 2.09 4.47
CA LYS A 28 -11.98 3.08 4.33
C LYS A 28 -11.62 4.36 5.07
N TYR A 29 -11.97 5.49 4.48
CA TYR A 29 -11.80 6.80 5.10
C TYR A 29 -12.92 7.74 4.71
N ASN A 30 -13.16 8.74 5.55
CA ASN A 30 -13.98 9.89 5.25
C ASN A 30 -13.10 11.02 4.72
N LEU A 31 -13.43 11.59 3.57
CA LEU A 31 -12.75 12.78 3.08
C LEU A 31 -13.27 14.00 3.85
N LEU A 32 -12.43 14.54 4.75
CA LEU A 32 -12.79 15.71 5.55
C LEU A 32 -12.60 17.00 4.76
N LYS A 33 -11.49 17.10 4.02
CA LYS A 33 -11.17 18.30 3.24
C LYS A 33 -10.30 17.96 2.03
N LYS A 34 -10.55 18.64 0.92
CA LYS A 34 -9.71 18.59 -0.27
C LYS A 34 -9.02 19.94 -0.44
N GLU A 35 -7.71 19.95 -0.29
CA GLU A 35 -6.85 21.11 -0.52
C GLU A 35 -6.19 21.03 -1.91
N LYS A 36 -5.60 22.14 -2.37
CA LYS A 36 -4.85 22.14 -3.64
C LYS A 36 -3.58 21.31 -3.50
N GLY A 37 -3.66 20.03 -3.93
CA GLY A 37 -2.51 19.11 -3.98
C GLY A 37 -2.44 18.09 -2.84
N PHE A 38 -3.27 18.19 -1.80
CA PHE A 38 -3.37 17.17 -0.76
C PHE A 38 -4.81 17.05 -0.23
N GLU A 39 -5.08 16.01 0.54
CA GLU A 39 -6.39 15.73 1.15
C GLU A 39 -6.20 15.56 2.67
N ILE A 40 -7.22 15.95 3.44
CA ILE A 40 -7.37 15.56 4.85
C ILE A 40 -8.42 14.48 4.90
N ARG A 41 -8.03 13.33 5.43
CA ARG A 41 -8.88 12.15 5.55
C ARG A 41 -8.94 11.69 6.99
N GLU A 42 -10.07 11.11 7.38
CA GLU A 42 -10.24 10.43 8.65
C GLU A 42 -10.40 8.94 8.41
N TYR A 43 -9.46 8.16 8.91
CA TYR A 43 -9.45 6.71 8.77
C TYR A 43 -10.17 6.06 9.94
N GLN A 44 -10.91 4.98 9.64
CA GLN A 44 -11.48 4.11 10.67
C GLN A 44 -10.38 3.22 11.27
N SER A 45 -10.66 2.63 12.45
CA SER A 45 -9.80 1.58 13.01
C SER A 45 -9.63 0.45 12.00
N MET A 46 -8.42 -0.10 11.96
CA MET A 46 -8.06 -1.21 11.08
C MET A 46 -7.06 -2.13 11.77
N ILE A 47 -7.09 -3.39 11.41
CA ILE A 47 -6.09 -4.36 11.87
C ILE A 47 -4.93 -4.34 10.88
N ILE A 48 -3.71 -4.32 11.41
CA ILE A 48 -2.48 -4.39 10.63
C ILE A 48 -1.61 -5.56 11.06
N ALA A 49 -0.88 -6.11 10.09
CA ALA A 49 0.30 -6.93 10.36
C ALA A 49 1.53 -6.03 10.20
N THR A 50 2.36 -5.94 11.23
CA THR A 50 3.53 -5.06 11.25
C THR A 50 4.83 -5.81 11.50
N THR A 51 5.94 -5.31 10.95
CA THR A 51 7.30 -5.81 11.20
C THR A 51 8.30 -4.68 11.18
N LYS A 52 9.30 -4.74 12.07
CA LYS A 52 10.41 -3.78 12.11
C LYS A 52 11.67 -4.38 11.49
N VAL A 53 12.34 -3.62 10.66
CA VAL A 53 13.56 -4.03 9.97
C VAL A 53 14.60 -2.92 10.06
N GLN A 54 15.78 -3.23 10.56
CA GLN A 54 16.93 -2.32 10.57
C GLN A 54 17.84 -2.62 9.38
N ASN A 55 17.81 -1.74 8.38
CA ASN A 55 18.64 -1.83 7.17
C ASN A 55 18.51 -0.52 6.36
N ASP A 56 19.15 -0.45 5.16
CA ASP A 56 18.81 0.60 4.20
C ASP A 56 17.33 0.51 3.76
N TYR A 57 16.77 1.62 3.30
CA TYR A 57 15.34 1.74 2.98
C TYR A 57 14.83 0.68 2.01
N LYS A 58 15.58 0.40 0.94
CA LYS A 58 15.19 -0.58 -0.09
C LYS A 58 15.20 -1.99 0.46
N THR A 59 16.25 -2.36 1.16
CA THR A 59 16.40 -3.70 1.78
C THR A 59 15.37 -3.90 2.89
N ALA A 60 15.17 -2.90 3.74
CA ALA A 60 14.18 -2.95 4.81
C ALA A 60 12.77 -3.16 4.27
N THR A 61 12.35 -2.35 3.28
CA THR A 61 11.02 -2.46 2.66
C THR A 61 10.81 -3.84 2.04
N SER A 62 11.79 -4.36 1.28
CA SER A 62 11.66 -5.67 0.64
C SER A 62 11.69 -6.84 1.66
N THR A 63 12.45 -6.71 2.73
CA THR A 63 12.52 -7.71 3.80
C THR A 63 11.23 -7.74 4.60
N GLY A 64 10.72 -6.58 4.98
CA GLY A 64 9.44 -6.47 5.70
C GLY A 64 8.29 -7.01 4.88
N PHE A 65 8.24 -6.66 3.59
CA PHE A 65 7.24 -7.22 2.66
C PHE A 65 7.26 -8.75 2.69
N ARG A 66 8.43 -9.38 2.55
CA ARG A 66 8.55 -10.86 2.56
C ARG A 66 8.12 -11.48 3.88
N ARG A 67 8.42 -10.86 5.03
CA ARG A 67 8.02 -11.36 6.35
C ARG A 67 6.50 -11.39 6.48
N ILE A 68 5.84 -10.29 6.14
CA ILE A 68 4.38 -10.22 6.23
C ILE A 68 3.71 -11.05 5.14
N ALA A 69 4.26 -11.10 3.92
CA ALA A 69 3.79 -12.00 2.86
C ALA A 69 3.84 -13.47 3.29
N ASN A 70 4.92 -13.89 3.96
CA ASN A 70 4.99 -15.24 4.54
C ASN A 70 3.83 -15.50 5.51
N TYR A 71 3.53 -14.55 6.41
CA TYR A 71 2.42 -14.65 7.35
C TYR A 71 1.08 -14.83 6.64
N ILE A 72 0.76 -13.97 5.66
CA ILE A 72 -0.53 -14.01 4.97
C ILE A 72 -0.68 -15.20 4.02
N PHE A 73 0.42 -15.81 3.55
CA PHE A 73 0.40 -17.00 2.70
C PHE A 73 0.58 -18.31 3.46
N GLY A 74 0.18 -18.36 4.74
CA GLY A 74 0.12 -19.58 5.54
C GLY A 74 1.27 -19.75 6.54
N GLY A 75 2.21 -18.80 6.66
CA GLY A 75 3.24 -18.78 7.70
C GLY A 75 2.68 -18.38 9.08
N ASN A 76 1.55 -18.96 9.46
CA ASN A 76 0.82 -18.69 10.68
C ASN A 76 0.38 -20.00 11.35
N SER A 77 -0.12 -19.92 12.57
CA SER A 77 -0.41 -21.09 13.44
C SER A 77 -1.43 -22.08 12.87
N THR A 78 -2.25 -21.68 11.92
CA THR A 78 -3.30 -22.51 11.32
C THR A 78 -3.04 -22.85 9.85
N GLY A 79 -2.01 -22.30 9.23
CA GLY A 79 -1.77 -22.41 7.79
C GLY A 79 -2.78 -21.64 6.93
N MET A 80 -3.53 -20.68 7.53
CA MET A 80 -4.54 -19.91 6.85
C MET A 80 -3.92 -19.01 5.76
N SER A 81 -4.50 -19.02 4.56
CA SER A 81 -4.21 -18.01 3.53
C SER A 81 -5.11 -16.79 3.73
N ILE A 82 -4.51 -15.65 3.95
CA ILE A 82 -5.17 -14.35 4.11
C ILE A 82 -5.01 -13.58 2.80
N GLU A 83 -6.07 -12.92 2.34
CA GLU A 83 -6.03 -12.15 1.08
C GLU A 83 -5.15 -10.91 1.22
N MET A 84 -4.47 -10.57 0.12
CA MET A 84 -3.72 -9.32 0.06
C MET A 84 -4.67 -8.12 -0.04
N THR A 85 -4.29 -7.05 0.63
CA THR A 85 -4.91 -5.73 0.53
C THR A 85 -3.89 -4.70 0.02
N ALA A 86 -4.29 -3.47 -0.14
CA ALA A 86 -3.43 -2.32 -0.41
C ALA A 86 -3.86 -1.14 0.49
N PRO A 87 -2.95 -0.28 0.89
CA PRO A 87 -1.53 -0.23 0.56
C PRO A 87 -0.64 -1.06 1.50
N VAL A 88 0.62 -1.24 1.10
CA VAL A 88 1.73 -1.48 2.04
C VAL A 88 2.21 -0.13 2.54
N ILE A 89 2.23 0.04 3.86
CA ILE A 89 2.64 1.30 4.51
C ILE A 89 4.03 1.10 5.13
N THR A 90 4.90 2.11 5.01
CA THR A 90 6.17 2.16 5.73
C THR A 90 6.45 3.59 6.18
N ASN A 91 7.16 3.78 7.30
CA ASN A 91 7.62 5.11 7.66
C ASN A 91 8.61 5.66 6.62
N THR A 92 8.70 6.99 6.50
CA THR A 92 9.65 7.62 5.58
C THR A 92 11.09 7.38 6.03
N PRO A 93 12.06 7.45 5.11
CA PRO A 93 13.47 7.32 5.46
C PRO A 93 13.91 8.29 6.55
N HIS A 94 14.64 7.78 7.54
CA HIS A 94 15.21 8.54 8.66
C HIS A 94 16.57 7.99 9.09
N SER A 95 17.28 8.70 9.98
CA SER A 95 18.69 8.48 10.29
C SER A 95 19.00 7.18 11.05
N ASN A 96 18.05 6.61 11.79
CA ASN A 96 18.29 5.40 12.58
C ASN A 96 18.19 4.10 11.76
N ASN A 97 17.75 4.18 10.47
CA ASN A 97 17.57 3.03 9.56
C ASN A 97 16.69 1.90 10.12
N VAL A 98 15.77 2.20 11.04
CA VAL A 98 14.75 1.26 11.52
C VAL A 98 13.44 1.58 10.81
N TYR A 99 12.95 0.66 10.00
CA TYR A 99 11.72 0.82 9.24
C TYR A 99 10.65 -0.11 9.75
N GLU A 100 9.46 0.44 9.91
CA GLU A 100 8.26 -0.31 10.22
C GLU A 100 7.45 -0.49 8.94
N ILE A 101 7.18 -1.74 8.59
CA ILE A 101 6.40 -2.12 7.41
C ILE A 101 5.09 -2.71 7.88
N GLN A 102 3.99 -2.20 7.35
CA GLN A 102 2.63 -2.52 7.77
C GLN A 102 1.79 -2.95 6.58
N PHE A 103 1.02 -4.05 6.75
CA PHE A 103 -0.03 -4.47 5.83
C PHE A 103 -1.36 -4.35 6.55
N VAL A 104 -2.33 -3.72 5.90
CA VAL A 104 -3.69 -3.71 6.41
C VAL A 104 -4.31 -5.09 6.21
N MET A 105 -4.95 -5.65 7.23
CA MET A 105 -5.68 -6.91 7.09
C MET A 105 -7.05 -6.68 6.44
N PRO A 106 -7.59 -7.68 5.70
CA PRO A 106 -8.93 -7.57 5.13
C PRO A 106 -9.98 -7.25 6.20
N SER A 107 -10.89 -6.32 5.92
CA SER A 107 -11.90 -5.83 6.87
C SER A 107 -12.90 -6.90 7.34
N ARG A 108 -12.93 -8.04 6.68
CA ARG A 108 -13.76 -9.19 7.08
C ARG A 108 -13.24 -9.95 8.30
N HIS A 109 -11.97 -9.74 8.68
CA HIS A 109 -11.37 -10.41 9.84
C HIS A 109 -11.42 -9.51 11.07
N SER A 110 -11.78 -10.11 12.21
CA SER A 110 -11.56 -9.55 13.53
C SER A 110 -10.18 -9.97 14.08
N MET A 111 -9.75 -9.39 15.19
CA MET A 111 -8.50 -9.80 15.86
C MET A 111 -8.54 -11.27 16.29
N ASP A 112 -9.71 -11.78 16.68
CA ASP A 112 -9.87 -13.17 17.14
C ASP A 112 -9.84 -14.17 15.97
N ASP A 113 -10.15 -13.74 14.75
CA ASP A 113 -10.14 -14.60 13.55
C ASP A 113 -8.74 -14.78 12.97
N LEU A 114 -7.82 -13.87 13.28
CA LEU A 114 -6.49 -13.89 12.69
C LEU A 114 -5.56 -14.82 13.46
N PRO A 115 -4.92 -15.80 12.76
CA PRO A 115 -4.00 -16.72 13.40
C PRO A 115 -2.72 -16.02 13.86
N GLN A 116 -2.07 -16.58 14.89
CA GLN A 116 -0.79 -16.06 15.36
C GLN A 116 0.32 -16.28 14.31
N PRO A 117 1.20 -15.29 14.07
CA PRO A 117 2.37 -15.49 13.22
C PRO A 117 3.28 -16.59 13.77
N ASN A 118 3.87 -17.42 12.89
CA ASN A 118 4.83 -18.45 13.27
C ASN A 118 6.21 -17.87 13.69
N THR A 119 6.39 -16.57 13.57
CA THR A 119 7.64 -15.87 13.90
C THR A 119 7.35 -14.65 14.77
N ASN A 120 8.24 -14.35 15.71
CA ASN A 120 8.14 -13.16 16.58
C ASN A 120 8.44 -11.84 15.85
N ASN A 121 8.74 -11.91 14.54
CA ASN A 121 9.09 -10.73 13.74
C ASN A 121 7.86 -10.03 13.11
N VAL A 122 6.67 -10.62 13.23
CA VAL A 122 5.42 -10.06 12.75
C VAL A 122 4.47 -9.95 13.94
N LEU A 123 3.87 -8.78 14.10
CA LEU A 123 2.85 -8.51 15.12
C LEU A 123 1.54 -8.18 14.43
N ILE A 124 0.44 -8.55 15.06
CA ILE A 124 -0.91 -8.20 14.62
C ILE A 124 -1.50 -7.26 15.66
N GLU A 125 -1.96 -6.12 15.22
CA GLU A 125 -2.50 -5.09 16.11
C GLU A 125 -3.61 -4.30 15.45
N GLU A 126 -4.52 -3.77 16.25
CA GLU A 126 -5.53 -2.81 15.80
C GLU A 126 -5.00 -1.39 15.99
N ILE A 127 -5.08 -0.58 14.94
CA ILE A 127 -4.65 0.82 14.98
C ILE A 127 -5.78 1.75 14.54
N ASN A 128 -5.70 2.99 15.01
CA ASN A 128 -6.52 4.08 14.52
C ASN A 128 -5.59 5.22 14.06
N LEU A 129 -5.53 5.44 12.76
CA LEU A 129 -4.73 6.51 12.18
C LEU A 129 -5.32 7.91 12.46
N GLY A 130 -6.64 7.98 12.68
CA GLY A 130 -7.34 9.25 12.90
C GLY A 130 -7.29 10.16 11.67
N LYS A 131 -7.03 11.45 11.92
CA LYS A 131 -7.00 12.48 10.88
C LYS A 131 -5.63 12.53 10.21
N ILE A 132 -5.59 12.25 8.92
CA ILE A 132 -4.35 12.11 8.11
C ILE A 132 -4.37 13.09 6.95
N ALA A 133 -3.28 13.83 6.80
CA ALA A 133 -2.97 14.56 5.57
C ALA A 133 -2.30 13.63 4.55
N VAL A 134 -2.77 13.68 3.30
CA VAL A 134 -2.36 12.74 2.26
C VAL A 134 -2.02 13.47 0.97
N LEU A 135 -0.80 13.28 0.46
CA LEU A 135 -0.36 13.76 -0.85
C LEU A 135 -0.05 12.58 -1.77
N ARG A 136 -0.68 12.54 -2.94
CA ARG A 136 -0.51 11.47 -3.94
C ARG A 136 0.68 11.73 -4.86
N PHE A 137 1.41 10.67 -5.22
CA PHE A 137 2.45 10.74 -6.23
C PHE A 137 2.58 9.44 -7.02
N GLY A 138 3.09 9.55 -8.26
CA GLY A 138 3.32 8.40 -9.15
C GLY A 138 4.77 7.92 -9.13
N GLY A 139 5.06 6.85 -9.89
CA GLY A 139 6.40 6.31 -10.08
C GLY A 139 6.89 5.44 -8.92
N TRP A 140 8.20 5.12 -8.90
CA TRP A 140 8.79 4.34 -7.82
C TRP A 140 8.89 5.15 -6.52
N ALA A 141 8.49 4.56 -5.39
CA ALA A 141 8.65 5.15 -4.06
C ALA A 141 10.08 4.90 -3.54
N THR A 142 11.09 5.47 -4.23
CA THR A 142 12.48 5.40 -3.79
C THR A 142 12.71 6.30 -2.58
N GLN A 143 13.80 6.08 -1.82
CA GLN A 143 14.19 6.90 -0.68
C GLN A 143 14.15 8.41 -1.00
N ASN A 144 14.82 8.83 -2.08
CA ASN A 144 14.88 10.25 -2.46
C ASN A 144 13.51 10.81 -2.81
N ARG A 145 12.65 10.03 -3.48
CA ARG A 145 11.30 10.48 -3.82
C ARG A 145 10.39 10.54 -2.58
N ALA A 146 10.51 9.58 -1.67
CA ALA A 146 9.78 9.61 -0.41
C ALA A 146 10.11 10.88 0.39
N LEU A 147 11.40 11.21 0.54
CA LEU A 147 11.87 12.43 1.21
C LEU A 147 11.37 13.69 0.48
N TYR A 148 11.51 13.77 -0.85
CA TYR A 148 11.02 14.91 -1.62
C TYR A 148 9.52 15.17 -1.42
N TYR A 149 8.69 14.12 -1.46
CA TYR A 149 7.24 14.30 -1.28
C TYR A 149 6.85 14.53 0.18
N LYS A 150 7.63 14.01 1.13
CA LYS A 150 7.52 14.36 2.55
C LYS A 150 7.71 15.87 2.73
N ASP A 151 8.85 16.41 2.28
CA ASP A 151 9.17 17.83 2.43
C ASP A 151 8.13 18.72 1.73
N LYS A 152 7.64 18.26 0.56
CA LYS A 152 6.58 18.95 -0.17
C LYS A 152 5.27 18.98 0.61
N LEU A 153 4.85 17.87 1.22
CA LEU A 153 3.62 17.85 2.03
C LEU A 153 3.79 18.73 3.28
N GLN A 154 4.94 18.66 3.93
CA GLN A 154 5.30 19.49 5.08
C GLN A 154 5.18 20.99 4.79
N ASP A 155 5.76 21.47 3.68
CA ASP A 155 5.65 22.86 3.24
C ASP A 155 4.18 23.26 2.98
N MET A 156 3.40 22.36 2.35
CA MET A 156 1.99 22.64 2.09
C MET A 156 1.14 22.70 3.35
N LEU A 157 1.39 21.83 4.35
CA LEU A 157 0.72 21.83 5.64
C LEU A 157 1.04 23.11 6.42
N SER A 158 2.32 23.46 6.51
CA SER A 158 2.78 24.69 7.17
C SER A 158 2.11 25.94 6.59
N LYS A 159 2.06 26.06 5.26
CA LYS A 159 1.39 27.19 4.56
C LYS A 159 -0.10 27.27 4.82
N LYS A 160 -0.74 26.17 5.19
CA LYS A 160 -2.17 26.08 5.50
C LYS A 160 -2.48 26.10 7.00
N GLY A 161 -1.46 26.15 7.85
CA GLY A 161 -1.61 26.23 9.31
C GLY A 161 -1.99 24.88 9.95
N TYR A 162 -1.79 23.75 9.26
CA TYR A 162 -1.94 22.43 9.88
C TYR A 162 -0.72 22.09 10.74
N ARG A 163 -0.94 21.47 11.88
CA ARG A 163 0.11 20.92 12.73
C ARG A 163 0.25 19.42 12.45
N GLU A 164 1.47 19.02 12.22
CA GLU A 164 1.84 17.61 12.06
C GLU A 164 1.94 16.95 13.44
N ASN A 165 1.44 15.71 13.52
CA ASN A 165 1.48 14.92 14.74
C ASN A 165 1.94 13.49 14.42
N GLY A 166 3.24 13.22 14.56
CA GLY A 166 3.82 11.89 14.33
C GLY A 166 4.75 11.79 13.13
N GLU A 167 5.07 10.55 12.78
CA GLU A 167 6.00 10.25 11.69
C GLU A 167 5.29 10.27 10.33
N TYR A 168 6.04 10.67 9.30
CA TYR A 168 5.57 10.55 7.92
C TYR A 168 5.66 9.12 7.44
N MET A 169 4.66 8.71 6.67
CA MET A 169 4.51 7.37 6.11
C MET A 169 4.43 7.42 4.58
N VAL A 170 4.88 6.34 3.95
CA VAL A 170 4.72 6.07 2.52
C VAL A 170 3.76 4.91 2.36
N ALA A 171 2.66 5.13 1.67
CA ALA A 171 1.69 4.10 1.30
C ALA A 171 1.85 3.73 -0.18
N GLN A 172 2.09 2.45 -0.48
CA GLN A 172 2.29 1.92 -1.83
C GLN A 172 1.14 0.98 -2.20
N TYR A 173 0.39 1.32 -3.25
CA TYR A 173 -0.86 0.64 -3.62
C TYR A 173 -0.70 -0.45 -4.68
N ASN A 174 0.44 -0.50 -5.36
CA ASN A 174 0.59 -1.38 -6.49
C ASN A 174 1.54 -2.53 -6.20
N SER A 175 1.28 -3.66 -6.87
CA SER A 175 2.19 -4.80 -6.94
C SER A 175 3.63 -4.34 -7.30
N PRO A 176 4.68 -5.02 -6.80
CA PRO A 176 6.07 -4.77 -7.20
C PRO A 176 6.30 -4.79 -8.72
N TRP A 177 5.47 -5.52 -9.47
CA TRP A 177 5.56 -5.66 -10.93
C TRP A 177 4.90 -4.53 -11.71
N ALA A 178 4.14 -3.64 -11.07
CA ALA A 178 3.49 -2.52 -11.76
C ALA A 178 4.53 -1.56 -12.32
N ILE A 179 4.38 -1.20 -13.60
CA ILE A 179 5.30 -0.28 -14.26
C ILE A 179 5.12 1.17 -13.75
N PRO A 180 6.18 1.99 -13.76
CA PRO A 180 6.19 3.30 -13.08
C PRO A 180 5.03 4.23 -13.39
N PRO A 181 4.57 4.42 -14.63
CA PRO A 181 3.50 5.38 -14.94
C PRO A 181 2.18 5.08 -14.23
N PHE A 182 1.93 3.81 -13.89
CA PHE A 182 0.68 3.37 -13.27
C PHE A 182 0.79 3.18 -11.75
N ARG A 183 1.94 3.50 -11.15
CA ARG A 183 2.11 3.40 -9.70
C ARG A 183 1.40 4.51 -8.98
N LYS A 184 0.60 4.14 -8.00
CA LYS A 184 -0.04 5.02 -7.04
C LYS A 184 0.67 4.89 -5.70
N ASN A 185 1.18 6.00 -5.21
CA ASN A 185 1.74 6.10 -3.87
C ASN A 185 1.17 7.32 -3.17
N GLU A 186 1.25 7.33 -1.85
CA GLU A 186 0.85 8.46 -1.02
C GLU A 186 1.92 8.71 0.04
N ILE A 187 2.20 9.99 0.33
CA ILE A 187 2.85 10.43 1.57
C ILE A 187 1.74 10.82 2.52
N MET A 188 1.86 10.36 3.76
CA MET A 188 0.83 10.49 4.79
C MET A 188 1.47 10.98 6.09
N VAL A 189 0.75 11.81 6.85
CA VAL A 189 1.12 12.21 8.21
C VAL A 189 -0.12 12.56 9.01
N SER A 190 -0.14 12.22 10.29
CA SER A 190 -1.21 12.66 11.20
C SER A 190 -1.20 14.18 11.37
N VAL A 191 -2.39 14.76 11.48
CA VAL A 191 -2.57 16.20 11.72
C VAL A 191 -3.64 16.45 12.79
N ASP A 192 -3.50 17.55 13.52
CA ASP A 192 -4.45 17.98 14.54
C ASP A 192 -5.77 18.53 13.94
#